data_8a072035c28f8a0770033b2399479050
#
_entry.id   8a072035c28f8a0770033b2399479050
#
_cell.length_a   1.000
_cell.length_b   1.000
_cell.length_c   1.000
_cell.angle_alpha   90.00
_cell.angle_beta   90.00
_cell.angle_gamma   90.00
#
_symmetry.space_group_name_H-M   'P 1'
#
loop_
_entity.id
_entity.type
_entity.pdbx_description
1 polymer ?
#
loop_
_entity_poly.entity_id
_entity_poly.type
_entity_poly.pdbx_seq_one_letter_code
_entity_poly.pdbx_strand_id
1 'polypeptide(L)'
;LLSAVLALLLFGSGRVVSASGQTPAPPQTGIPAVPPVSATTAAQTGPVTRLSADEAVRMALENNLGIQAERLSPQINTFAVAGARAAYAPVLFSNFFNRNSTQPPSTFITGSGSLLTTESLTQDGGLAQNIPWGGGNYSLSLSGGKVTTSATDSRYNPQLSSNLSARVVQPLLRNFKTDSFRQQIETTQNNQVIADLGLREQVTVTSQAVRNAYFDLIGAIEGHKVAVQSLGLAQDQLKSNRTKVEVGTLAPIDIIEAEAEVASNEEAVINAEARIKSVEDRLRYLILNPSQPDFWTMRIEPTDAPSMTAIAIDVDAAIANALAQRTDIARLKKQLDNIDVGIKFAQNQKMPGLDLTANYNVIGVAGTQLEFGQGFPPPVLNTSIRSFKDALTDVLGQDFRTWSVALAFSYPLGTSQADASLASNRLQRQQGAVNLRDLELQVATAVRDAARQVETNLKRVEATKKARDRAERRLEAENKRMTVGLSTTFQLFQAQRDLSRQRQQEVNAMIDYNRSVINFESIQIAPSGGGGR
;
A
#
# COMPACT_ATOMS: atom_id res chain seq x y z
N LEU A 1 8.08 1.43 41.15
CA LEU A 1 7.93 0.96 39.75
C LEU A 1 8.61 -0.39 39.48
N LEU A 2 8.70 -1.27 40.48
CA LEU A 2 9.38 -2.58 40.36
C LEU A 2 8.50 -3.74 40.88
N SER A 3 7.18 -3.69 40.68
CA SER A 3 6.29 -4.77 41.20
C SER A 3 5.14 -5.14 40.28
N ALA A 4 5.30 -5.08 38.94
CA ALA A 4 4.20 -5.37 38.02
C ALA A 4 4.56 -6.17 36.78
N VAL A 5 5.53 -7.10 36.84
CA VAL A 5 5.86 -8.02 35.70
C VAL A 5 6.14 -9.44 36.24
N LEU A 6 5.31 -9.97 37.10
CA LEU A 6 5.42 -11.39 37.50
C LEU A 6 4.04 -12.01 37.75
N ALA A 7 3.19 -12.06 36.73
CA ALA A 7 1.98 -12.91 36.77
C ALA A 7 1.43 -13.05 35.36
N LEU A 8 1.89 -13.99 34.56
CA LEU A 8 1.10 -14.61 33.46
C LEU A 8 1.88 -15.77 32.80
N LEU A 9 2.01 -16.86 33.50
CA LEU A 9 2.30 -18.17 32.86
C LEU A 9 1.98 -19.27 33.89
N LEU A 10 0.73 -19.70 33.90
CA LEU A 10 0.35 -21.07 34.28
C LEU A 10 -1.18 -21.22 34.13
N PHE A 11 -1.56 -22.34 33.54
CA PHE A 11 -2.92 -22.92 33.41
C PHE A 11 -3.69 -22.68 32.12
N GLY A 12 -3.84 -23.78 31.40
CA GLY A 12 -4.80 -23.96 30.33
C GLY A 12 -4.71 -25.32 29.65
N SER A 13 -4.81 -26.43 30.43
CA SER A 13 -5.09 -27.76 29.85
C SER A 13 -6.57 -27.84 29.48
N GLY A 14 -6.93 -27.62 28.23
CA GLY A 14 -8.26 -27.77 27.66
C GLY A 14 -8.53 -29.20 27.22
N ARG A 15 -9.55 -29.83 27.81
CA ARG A 15 -10.11 -31.15 27.45
C ARG A 15 -10.68 -31.11 26.04
N VAL A 16 -10.31 -32.10 25.23
CA VAL A 16 -10.99 -32.45 23.98
C VAL A 16 -12.31 -33.15 24.33
N VAL A 17 -13.44 -32.56 23.95
CA VAL A 17 -14.76 -33.20 23.97
C VAL A 17 -15.05 -33.67 22.55
N SER A 18 -15.10 -35.00 22.41
CA SER A 18 -15.56 -35.67 21.18
C SER A 18 -17.08 -35.58 21.13
N ALA A 19 -17.63 -34.88 20.15
CA ALA A 19 -19.06 -34.93 19.83
C ALA A 19 -19.28 -35.89 18.66
N SER A 20 -19.97 -36.97 18.93
CA SER A 20 -20.47 -37.97 18.00
C SER A 20 -21.53 -37.39 17.08
N GLY A 21 -21.34 -37.58 15.76
CA GLY A 21 -22.25 -37.12 14.72
C GLY A 21 -23.57 -37.88 14.72
N GLN A 22 -24.66 -37.15 14.59
CA GLN A 22 -25.95 -37.63 14.06
C GLN A 22 -26.23 -36.88 12.76
N THR A 23 -26.36 -37.63 11.68
CA THR A 23 -26.80 -37.18 10.36
C THR A 23 -28.30 -36.85 10.41
N PRO A 24 -28.74 -35.65 10.04
CA PRO A 24 -30.16 -35.38 9.81
C PRO A 24 -30.56 -35.77 8.38
N ALA A 25 -31.76 -36.35 8.26
CA ALA A 25 -32.44 -36.70 7.02
C ALA A 25 -32.73 -35.47 6.16
N PRO A 26 -32.84 -35.61 4.79
CA PRO A 26 -33.07 -34.49 3.90
C PRO A 26 -34.49 -33.92 4.05
N PRO A 27 -34.65 -32.59 4.08
CA PRO A 27 -35.96 -31.97 4.08
C PRO A 27 -36.61 -32.05 2.69
N GLN A 28 -37.87 -32.41 2.68
CA GLN A 28 -38.74 -32.39 1.48
C GLN A 28 -38.89 -30.93 0.97
N THR A 29 -38.63 -30.73 -0.31
CA THR A 29 -38.80 -29.49 -1.02
C THR A 29 -40.30 -29.19 -1.27
N GLY A 30 -40.89 -28.39 -0.39
CA GLY A 30 -42.08 -27.62 -0.72
C GLY A 30 -41.60 -26.24 -1.20
N ILE A 31 -41.87 -25.91 -2.48
CA ILE A 31 -41.60 -24.57 -3.05
C ILE A 31 -42.56 -23.61 -2.35
N PRO A 32 -42.09 -22.64 -1.54
CA PRO A 32 -43.00 -21.62 -1.02
C PRO A 32 -43.39 -20.69 -2.18
N ALA A 33 -44.71 -20.48 -2.33
CA ALA A 33 -45.25 -19.48 -3.26
C ALA A 33 -44.66 -18.11 -2.91
N VAL A 34 -43.93 -17.52 -3.88
CA VAL A 34 -43.40 -16.16 -3.79
C VAL A 34 -44.61 -15.21 -3.73
N PRO A 35 -44.77 -14.40 -2.66
CA PRO A 35 -45.79 -13.37 -2.65
C PRO A 35 -45.54 -12.36 -3.76
N PRO A 36 -46.56 -11.79 -4.41
CA PRO A 36 -46.37 -10.79 -5.43
C PRO A 36 -45.65 -9.59 -4.83
N VAL A 37 -44.44 -9.30 -5.34
CA VAL A 37 -43.70 -8.09 -5.00
C VAL A 37 -44.45 -6.92 -5.58
N SER A 38 -45.27 -6.26 -4.74
CA SER A 38 -45.81 -4.95 -5.07
C SER A 38 -44.61 -3.99 -5.20
N ALA A 39 -44.17 -3.75 -6.41
CA ALA A 39 -43.19 -2.71 -6.71
C ALA A 39 -43.83 -1.33 -6.45
N THR A 40 -43.87 -0.95 -5.17
CA THR A 40 -44.07 0.45 -4.82
C THR A 40 -42.80 1.17 -5.19
N THR A 41 -42.76 1.78 -6.37
CA THR A 41 -41.70 2.69 -6.77
C THR A 41 -41.77 3.90 -5.83
N ALA A 42 -41.11 3.80 -4.67
CA ALA A 42 -40.88 4.95 -3.83
C ALA A 42 -40.00 5.90 -4.66
N ALA A 43 -40.56 7.01 -5.10
CA ALA A 43 -39.78 8.11 -5.65
C ALA A 43 -38.68 8.42 -4.64
N GLN A 44 -37.42 8.23 -5.03
CA GLN A 44 -36.27 8.55 -4.17
C GLN A 44 -36.26 10.07 -3.96
N THR A 45 -36.79 10.52 -2.85
CA THR A 45 -36.85 11.92 -2.41
C THR A 45 -35.56 12.30 -1.67
N GLY A 46 -34.40 11.93 -2.21
CA GLY A 46 -33.12 12.35 -1.65
C GLY A 46 -32.75 13.79 -2.06
N PRO A 47 -31.87 14.47 -1.33
CA PRO A 47 -31.36 15.77 -1.70
C PRO A 47 -30.67 15.70 -3.07
N VAL A 48 -30.98 16.65 -3.95
CA VAL A 48 -30.32 16.77 -5.26
C VAL A 48 -29.09 17.64 -5.11
N THR A 49 -27.93 17.08 -5.42
CA THR A 49 -26.66 17.82 -5.42
C THR A 49 -26.22 18.08 -6.85
N ARG A 50 -26.11 19.36 -7.21
CA ARG A 50 -25.57 19.79 -8.50
C ARG A 50 -24.05 19.86 -8.40
N LEU A 51 -23.37 19.17 -9.29
CA LEU A 51 -21.92 19.06 -9.29
C LEU A 51 -21.35 19.27 -10.70
N SER A 52 -20.22 20.00 -10.76
CA SER A 52 -19.34 19.99 -11.94
C SER A 52 -18.32 18.83 -11.84
N ALA A 53 -17.65 18.52 -12.96
CA ALA A 53 -16.63 17.48 -12.99
C ALA A 53 -15.46 17.78 -12.01
N ASP A 54 -15.04 19.04 -11.91
CA ASP A 54 -13.97 19.45 -11.02
C ASP A 54 -14.38 19.43 -9.54
N GLU A 55 -15.63 19.75 -9.22
CA GLU A 55 -16.15 19.58 -7.86
C GLU A 55 -16.25 18.11 -7.47
N ALA A 56 -16.68 17.24 -8.37
CA ALA A 56 -16.68 15.80 -8.14
C ALA A 56 -15.28 15.26 -7.86
N VAL A 57 -14.26 15.72 -8.61
CA VAL A 57 -12.85 15.38 -8.35
C VAL A 57 -12.42 15.88 -6.97
N ARG A 58 -12.73 17.13 -6.60
CA ARG A 58 -12.38 17.67 -5.28
C ARG A 58 -13.00 16.85 -4.14
N MET A 59 -14.29 16.50 -4.26
CA MET A 59 -14.96 15.64 -3.28
C MET A 59 -14.29 14.27 -3.17
N ALA A 60 -13.89 13.68 -4.30
CA ALA A 60 -13.17 12.41 -4.30
C ALA A 60 -11.80 12.52 -3.60
N LEU A 61 -11.06 13.61 -3.83
CA LEU A 61 -9.77 13.83 -3.15
C LEU A 61 -9.91 13.93 -1.63
N GLU A 62 -11.05 14.39 -1.13
CA GLU A 62 -11.33 14.50 0.30
C GLU A 62 -11.88 13.20 0.89
N ASN A 63 -12.79 12.52 0.18
CA ASN A 63 -13.62 11.46 0.74
C ASN A 63 -13.24 10.04 0.28
N ASN A 64 -12.52 9.89 -0.84
CA ASN A 64 -12.23 8.56 -1.40
C ASN A 64 -11.36 7.73 -0.47
N LEU A 65 -11.86 6.55 -0.07
CA LEU A 65 -11.17 5.65 0.87
C LEU A 65 -9.84 5.13 0.33
N GLY A 66 -9.73 4.93 -0.99
CA GLY A 66 -8.47 4.51 -1.62
C GLY A 66 -7.38 5.58 -1.48
N ILE A 67 -7.73 6.86 -1.68
CA ILE A 67 -6.80 7.99 -1.47
C ILE A 67 -6.47 8.14 0.02
N GLN A 68 -7.47 8.01 0.90
CA GLN A 68 -7.23 8.10 2.36
C GLN A 68 -6.28 7.00 2.84
N ALA A 69 -6.46 5.77 2.37
CA ALA A 69 -5.56 4.65 2.67
C ALA A 69 -4.14 4.92 2.13
N GLU A 70 -4.01 5.38 0.88
CA GLU A 70 -2.70 5.64 0.27
C GLU A 70 -1.98 6.84 0.91
N ARG A 71 -2.71 7.83 1.47
CA ARG A 71 -2.11 8.94 2.25
C ARG A 71 -1.36 8.46 3.50
N LEU A 72 -1.67 7.28 4.01
CA LEU A 72 -0.96 6.68 5.14
C LEU A 72 0.38 6.07 4.72
N SER A 73 0.54 5.66 3.46
CA SER A 73 1.76 5.01 2.95
C SER A 73 3.02 5.89 3.10
N PRO A 74 3.06 7.19 2.71
CA PRO A 74 4.18 8.08 3.00
C PRO A 74 4.44 8.28 4.50
N GLN A 75 3.39 8.33 5.33
CA GLN A 75 3.53 8.48 6.78
C GLN A 75 4.17 7.24 7.41
N ILE A 76 3.74 6.04 7.00
CA ILE A 76 4.34 4.78 7.42
C ILE A 76 5.83 4.75 7.05
N ASN A 77 6.18 5.17 5.83
CA ASN A 77 7.58 5.23 5.39
C ASN A 77 8.38 6.31 6.14
N THR A 78 7.76 7.42 6.58
CA THR A 78 8.41 8.40 7.44
C THR A 78 8.81 7.78 8.79
N PHE A 79 7.94 6.97 9.39
CA PHE A 79 8.27 6.23 10.61
C PHE A 79 9.30 5.13 10.35
N ALA A 80 9.29 4.49 9.18
CA ALA A 80 10.32 3.53 8.79
C ALA A 80 11.71 4.19 8.70
N VAL A 81 11.81 5.41 8.14
CA VAL A 81 13.05 6.20 8.15
C VAL A 81 13.48 6.56 9.58
N ALA A 82 12.54 6.97 10.42
CA ALA A 82 12.83 7.25 11.84
C ALA A 82 13.33 5.98 12.56
N GLY A 83 12.70 4.82 12.31
CA GLY A 83 13.12 3.52 12.82
C GLY A 83 14.52 3.11 12.35
N ALA A 84 14.83 3.31 11.06
CA ALA A 84 16.19 3.05 10.55
C ALA A 84 17.24 3.96 11.19
N ARG A 85 16.94 5.22 11.45
CA ARG A 85 17.82 6.17 12.15
C ARG A 85 17.97 5.84 13.63
N ALA A 86 16.97 5.21 14.25
CA ALA A 86 17.01 4.80 15.64
C ALA A 86 18.10 3.76 15.95
N ALA A 87 18.68 3.10 14.91
CA ALA A 87 19.87 2.28 15.05
C ALA A 87 21.08 3.04 15.64
N TYR A 88 21.08 4.37 15.55
CA TYR A 88 22.10 5.25 16.14
C TYR A 88 21.66 5.87 17.48
N ALA A 89 20.48 5.54 17.98
CA ALA A 89 20.06 6.00 19.29
C ALA A 89 20.84 5.27 20.39
N PRO A 90 21.19 5.96 21.48
CA PRO A 90 21.81 5.31 22.63
C PRO A 90 20.81 4.34 23.29
N VAL A 91 21.29 3.15 23.62
CA VAL A 91 20.52 2.10 24.30
C VAL A 91 21.04 1.95 25.72
N LEU A 92 20.20 2.23 26.70
CA LEU A 92 20.44 1.91 28.10
C LEU A 92 19.98 0.46 28.33
N PHE A 93 20.84 -0.36 28.87
CA PHE A 93 20.52 -1.75 29.19
C PHE A 93 20.84 -2.07 30.64
N SER A 94 20.14 -3.04 31.22
CA SER A 94 20.44 -3.63 32.51
C SER A 94 20.09 -5.10 32.48
N ASN A 95 21.03 -5.94 32.90
CA ASN A 95 20.86 -7.38 32.99
C ASN A 95 21.06 -7.83 34.42
N PHE A 96 20.27 -8.77 34.87
CA PHE A 96 20.39 -9.45 36.13
C PHE A 96 20.54 -10.94 35.87
N PHE A 97 21.61 -11.53 36.39
CA PHE A 97 21.93 -12.90 36.13
C PHE A 97 22.24 -13.63 37.44
N ASN A 98 21.51 -14.71 37.73
CA ASN A 98 21.78 -15.61 38.86
C ASN A 98 22.07 -17.00 38.31
N ARG A 99 23.23 -17.52 38.69
CA ARG A 99 23.71 -18.85 38.27
C ARG A 99 24.17 -19.66 39.46
N ASN A 100 23.66 -20.89 39.57
CA ASN A 100 24.17 -21.91 40.45
C ASN A 100 24.77 -23.02 39.57
N SER A 101 26.05 -23.36 39.81
CA SER A 101 26.80 -24.35 39.04
C SER A 101 27.41 -25.36 39.98
N THR A 102 27.10 -26.63 39.78
CA THR A 102 27.72 -27.74 40.50
C THR A 102 28.56 -28.55 39.52
N GLN A 103 29.85 -28.70 39.82
CA GLN A 103 30.83 -29.37 38.96
C GLN A 103 31.63 -30.41 39.77
N PRO A 104 32.12 -31.50 39.15
CA PRO A 104 33.09 -32.37 39.78
C PRO A 104 34.40 -31.60 40.04
N PRO A 105 35.13 -31.88 41.13
CA PRO A 105 36.40 -31.24 41.40
C PRO A 105 37.41 -31.59 40.30
N SER A 106 38.04 -30.56 39.73
CA SER A 106 39.05 -30.73 38.66
C SER A 106 40.48 -30.75 39.12
N THR A 107 40.75 -30.35 40.38
CA THR A 107 42.10 -30.30 40.97
C THR A 107 42.07 -30.86 42.38
N PHE A 108 43.21 -31.39 42.81
CA PHE A 108 43.39 -31.93 44.15
C PHE A 108 43.25 -30.87 45.27
N ILE A 109 43.48 -29.61 44.96
CA ILE A 109 43.42 -28.48 45.88
C ILE A 109 41.98 -28.01 46.13
N THR A 110 41.05 -28.20 45.18
CA THR A 110 39.67 -27.66 45.24
C THR A 110 38.71 -28.45 46.13
N GLY A 111 39.15 -29.54 46.71
CA GLY A 111 38.40 -30.34 47.70
C GLY A 111 38.54 -31.85 47.50
N SER A 112 38.79 -32.59 48.57
CA SER A 112 38.83 -34.06 48.56
C SER A 112 37.41 -34.63 48.53
N GLY A 113 36.88 -34.98 47.34
CA GLY A 113 35.71 -35.82 47.20
C GLY A 113 34.33 -35.13 47.20
N SER A 114 34.23 -33.82 47.30
CA SER A 114 32.97 -33.06 47.28
C SER A 114 32.74 -32.39 45.94
N LEU A 115 31.48 -32.26 45.53
CA LEU A 115 31.10 -31.46 44.37
C LEU A 115 31.43 -29.98 44.61
N LEU A 116 32.02 -29.33 43.58
CA LEU A 116 32.30 -27.91 43.61
C LEU A 116 31.03 -27.13 43.24
N THR A 117 30.47 -26.42 44.21
CA THR A 117 29.30 -25.57 43.98
C THR A 117 29.72 -24.12 43.94
N THR A 118 29.28 -23.40 42.90
CA THR A 118 29.50 -21.97 42.72
C THR A 118 28.17 -21.27 42.44
N GLU A 119 27.80 -20.36 43.32
CA GLU A 119 26.68 -19.44 43.13
C GLU A 119 27.23 -18.08 42.69
N SER A 120 26.70 -17.56 41.58
CA SER A 120 27.07 -16.23 41.09
C SER A 120 25.82 -15.40 40.83
N LEU A 121 25.77 -14.25 41.45
CA LEU A 121 24.77 -13.20 41.21
C LEU A 121 25.49 -12.05 40.54
N THR A 122 25.08 -11.67 39.34
CA THR A 122 25.67 -10.56 38.59
C THR A 122 24.57 -9.61 38.12
N GLN A 123 24.81 -8.34 38.30
CA GLN A 123 23.99 -7.28 37.73
C GLN A 123 24.88 -6.37 36.91
N ASP A 124 24.54 -6.14 35.67
CA ASP A 124 25.22 -5.15 34.82
C ASP A 124 24.21 -4.16 34.25
N GLY A 125 24.70 -2.94 34.06
CA GLY A 125 23.96 -1.88 33.43
C GLY A 125 24.90 -0.98 32.66
N GLY A 126 24.42 -0.42 31.55
CA GLY A 126 25.29 0.37 30.70
C GLY A 126 24.59 1.07 29.56
N LEU A 127 25.40 1.76 28.77
CA LEU A 127 25.01 2.50 27.59
C LEU A 127 25.79 1.95 26.39
N ALA A 128 25.10 1.65 25.31
CA ALA A 128 25.68 1.29 24.03
C ALA A 128 25.11 2.14 22.90
N GLN A 129 25.96 2.56 21.94
CA GLN A 129 25.52 3.37 20.82
C GLN A 129 26.37 3.10 19.58
N ASN A 130 25.71 3.03 18.42
CA ASN A 130 26.38 3.08 17.12
C ASN A 130 26.65 4.54 16.73
N ILE A 131 27.83 4.81 16.18
CA ILE A 131 28.24 6.15 15.79
C ILE A 131 27.78 6.41 14.35
N PRO A 132 27.04 7.50 14.06
CA PRO A 132 26.50 7.76 12.73
C PRO A 132 27.57 8.07 11.67
N TRP A 133 28.78 8.43 12.07
CA TRP A 133 29.94 8.65 11.21
C TRP A 133 31.01 7.59 11.44
N GLY A 134 31.68 7.15 10.39
CA GLY A 134 32.78 6.18 10.50
C GLY A 134 32.37 4.73 10.81
N GLY A 135 31.07 4.43 11.05
CA GLY A 135 30.57 3.06 11.30
C GLY A 135 31.05 2.43 12.61
N GLY A 136 31.56 3.23 13.54
CA GLY A 136 32.01 2.77 14.85
C GLY A 136 30.86 2.56 15.83
N ASN A 137 31.19 1.93 16.99
CA ASN A 137 30.29 1.81 18.14
C ASN A 137 31.07 1.94 19.45
N TYR A 138 30.37 2.35 20.48
CA TYR A 138 30.92 2.34 21.82
C TYR A 138 29.93 1.74 22.81
N SER A 139 30.49 1.16 23.89
CA SER A 139 29.71 0.72 25.04
C SER A 139 30.43 1.08 26.33
N LEU A 140 29.66 1.51 27.31
CA LEU A 140 30.10 1.78 28.67
C LEU A 140 29.20 0.99 29.61
N SER A 141 29.74 0.12 30.43
CA SER A 141 28.97 -0.70 31.37
C SER A 141 29.63 -0.74 32.76
N LEU A 142 28.79 -0.73 33.78
CA LEU A 142 29.14 -1.00 35.15
C LEU A 142 28.47 -2.30 35.59
N SER A 143 29.26 -3.27 36.02
CA SER A 143 28.74 -4.52 36.56
C SER A 143 29.13 -4.69 38.01
N GLY A 144 28.25 -5.31 38.77
CA GLY A 144 28.49 -5.73 40.15
C GLY A 144 28.11 -7.20 40.31
N GLY A 145 28.88 -7.94 41.12
CA GLY A 145 28.60 -9.35 41.31
C GLY A 145 28.98 -9.87 42.71
N LYS A 146 28.28 -10.94 43.10
CA LYS A 146 28.63 -11.74 44.28
C LYS A 146 28.82 -13.17 43.82
N VAL A 147 29.97 -13.72 44.16
CA VAL A 147 30.31 -15.13 43.91
C VAL A 147 30.55 -15.82 45.23
N THR A 148 29.86 -16.91 45.47
CA THR A 148 30.08 -17.79 46.61
C THR A 148 30.50 -19.17 46.08
N THR A 149 31.57 -19.72 46.62
CA THR A 149 32.07 -21.01 46.12
C THR A 149 32.41 -21.94 47.31
N SER A 150 32.27 -23.24 47.09
CA SER A 150 32.71 -24.27 48.02
C SER A 150 34.21 -24.61 47.85
N ALA A 151 34.92 -23.94 46.95
CA ALA A 151 36.36 -24.11 46.76
C ALA A 151 37.13 -23.65 48.00
N THR A 152 38.05 -24.49 48.50
CA THR A 152 38.83 -24.23 49.71
C THR A 152 40.02 -23.32 49.50
N ASP A 153 40.39 -23.05 48.24
CA ASP A 153 41.51 -22.21 47.82
C ASP A 153 41.12 -20.77 47.49
N SER A 154 39.84 -20.46 47.66
CA SER A 154 39.32 -19.13 47.33
C SER A 154 39.74 -18.10 48.37
N ARG A 155 40.48 -17.05 47.96
CA ARG A 155 40.91 -15.96 48.82
C ARG A 155 39.78 -15.05 49.32
N TYR A 156 38.69 -14.96 48.54
CA TYR A 156 37.50 -14.22 48.90
C TYR A 156 36.27 -15.14 48.79
N ASN A 157 35.51 -15.26 49.91
CA ASN A 157 34.31 -16.07 49.92
C ASN A 157 33.31 -15.57 50.98
N PRO A 158 32.18 -14.93 50.60
CA PRO A 158 31.82 -14.56 49.24
C PRO A 158 32.76 -13.50 48.66
N GLN A 159 33.02 -13.58 47.36
CA GLN A 159 33.70 -12.55 46.60
C GLN A 159 32.66 -11.53 46.09
N LEU A 160 32.88 -10.26 46.36
CA LEU A 160 32.13 -9.15 45.79
C LEU A 160 33.02 -8.47 44.73
N SER A 161 32.49 -8.25 43.55
CA SER A 161 33.22 -7.59 42.47
C SER A 161 32.40 -6.44 41.86
N SER A 162 33.12 -5.40 41.49
CA SER A 162 32.56 -4.32 40.64
C SER A 162 33.48 -4.14 39.44
N ASN A 163 32.94 -3.89 38.27
CA ASN A 163 33.74 -3.76 37.06
C ASN A 163 33.13 -2.65 36.18
N LEU A 164 33.92 -1.62 35.88
CA LEU A 164 33.62 -0.59 34.89
C LEU A 164 34.32 -0.93 33.58
N SER A 165 33.58 -1.15 32.53
CA SER A 165 34.11 -1.48 31.21
C SER A 165 33.69 -0.42 30.18
N ALA A 166 34.67 0.14 29.49
CA ALA A 166 34.45 1.00 28.33
C ALA A 166 35.08 0.36 27.09
N ARG A 167 34.30 0.22 26.03
CA ARG A 167 34.78 -0.37 24.78
C ARG A 167 34.39 0.54 23.61
N VAL A 168 35.34 0.76 22.70
CA VAL A 168 35.12 1.46 21.41
C VAL A 168 35.62 0.57 20.30
N VAL A 169 34.81 0.40 19.26
CA VAL A 169 35.21 -0.31 18.03
C VAL A 169 35.03 0.65 16.87
N GLN A 170 36.10 0.89 16.11
CA GLN A 170 36.12 1.78 14.96
C GLN A 170 36.66 1.01 13.75
N PRO A 171 35.80 0.71 12.75
CA PRO A 171 36.26 0.21 11.46
C PRO A 171 37.03 1.31 10.73
N LEU A 172 38.13 0.97 10.06
CA LEU A 172 38.99 1.91 9.37
C LEU A 172 38.92 1.81 7.85
N LEU A 173 38.50 0.68 7.30
CA LEU A 173 38.34 0.42 5.86
C LEU A 173 36.92 -0.04 5.53
N ARG A 174 36.65 -1.35 5.67
CA ARG A 174 35.30 -1.89 5.47
C ARG A 174 34.36 -1.31 6.54
N ASN A 175 33.15 -0.90 6.15
CA ASN A 175 32.14 -0.25 7.00
C ASN A 175 32.48 1.18 7.48
N PHE A 176 33.62 1.76 7.09
CA PHE A 176 33.95 3.13 7.47
C PHE A 176 33.08 4.17 6.73
N LYS A 177 33.05 4.11 5.37
CA LYS A 177 32.28 5.06 4.55
C LYS A 177 30.81 4.69 4.44
N THR A 178 30.52 3.40 4.29
CA THR A 178 29.16 2.86 4.22
C THR A 178 29.09 1.54 4.97
N ASP A 179 28.04 1.37 5.75
CA ASP A 179 27.72 0.17 6.53
C ASP A 179 26.25 -0.23 6.29
N SER A 180 25.80 -1.31 6.91
CA SER A 180 24.43 -1.80 6.78
C SER A 180 23.37 -0.80 7.26
N PHE A 181 23.66 -0.03 8.31
CA PHE A 181 22.72 0.96 8.85
C PHE A 181 22.53 2.13 7.87
N ARG A 182 23.63 2.66 7.31
CA ARG A 182 23.55 3.74 6.31
C ARG A 182 22.90 3.28 5.03
N GLN A 183 23.22 2.07 4.56
CA GLN A 183 22.53 1.45 3.42
C GLN A 183 21.02 1.37 3.69
N GLN A 184 20.61 0.88 4.85
CA GLN A 184 19.20 0.76 5.23
C GLN A 184 18.50 2.13 5.27
N ILE A 185 19.17 3.16 5.79
CA ILE A 185 18.61 4.52 5.84
C ILE A 185 18.41 5.08 4.43
N GLU A 186 19.43 5.00 3.55
CA GLU A 186 19.32 5.49 2.18
C GLU A 186 18.21 4.75 1.40
N THR A 187 18.14 3.42 1.53
CA THR A 187 17.10 2.61 0.90
C THR A 187 15.70 2.98 1.42
N THR A 188 15.56 3.18 2.72
CA THR A 188 14.27 3.55 3.32
C THR A 188 13.85 4.97 2.93
N GLN A 189 14.79 5.90 2.79
CA GLN A 189 14.52 7.25 2.26
C GLN A 189 14.05 7.21 0.81
N ASN A 190 14.68 6.40 -0.05
CA ASN A 190 14.20 6.20 -1.41
C ASN A 190 12.81 5.57 -1.44
N ASN A 191 12.52 4.61 -0.55
CA ASN A 191 11.20 3.99 -0.43
C ASN A 191 10.13 4.99 0.03
N GLN A 192 10.48 5.97 0.87
CA GLN A 192 9.59 7.08 1.21
C GLN A 192 9.21 7.90 -0.03
N VAL A 193 10.19 8.25 -0.88
CA VAL A 193 9.92 8.95 -2.15
C VAL A 193 9.05 8.08 -3.09
N ILE A 194 9.29 6.76 -3.14
CA ILE A 194 8.46 5.83 -3.91
C ILE A 194 7.01 5.84 -3.41
N ALA A 195 6.79 5.88 -2.10
CA ALA A 195 5.45 5.99 -1.52
C ALA A 195 4.76 7.32 -1.84
N ASP A 196 5.49 8.44 -1.82
CA ASP A 196 4.96 9.75 -2.26
C ASP A 196 4.54 9.74 -3.73
N LEU A 197 5.33 9.08 -4.60
CA LEU A 197 4.98 8.88 -6.00
C LEU A 197 3.74 7.98 -6.17
N GLY A 198 3.60 6.94 -5.34
CA GLY A 198 2.42 6.08 -5.30
C GLY A 198 1.14 6.86 -4.94
N LEU A 199 1.22 7.75 -3.95
CA LEU A 199 0.09 8.63 -3.62
C LEU A 199 -0.30 9.55 -4.79
N ARG A 200 0.68 10.15 -5.48
CA ARG A 200 0.41 10.97 -6.68
C ARG A 200 -0.24 10.16 -7.79
N GLU A 201 0.23 8.95 -8.01
CA GLU A 201 -0.37 8.01 -8.98
C GLU A 201 -1.83 7.72 -8.62
N GLN A 202 -2.11 7.36 -7.35
CA GLN A 202 -3.47 7.07 -6.88
C GLN A 202 -4.41 8.27 -7.03
N VAL A 203 -3.94 9.48 -6.73
CA VAL A 203 -4.70 10.73 -6.93
C VAL A 203 -5.06 10.91 -8.42
N THR A 204 -4.11 10.71 -9.32
CA THR A 204 -4.34 10.87 -10.77
C THR A 204 -5.31 9.82 -11.30
N VAL A 205 -5.12 8.54 -10.94
CA VAL A 205 -5.99 7.43 -11.36
C VAL A 205 -7.41 7.62 -10.83
N THR A 206 -7.56 8.02 -9.56
CA THR A 206 -8.88 8.28 -8.99
C THR A 206 -9.55 9.49 -9.66
N SER A 207 -8.81 10.57 -9.91
CA SER A 207 -9.35 11.75 -10.62
C SER A 207 -9.83 11.40 -12.03
N GLN A 208 -9.08 10.56 -12.75
CA GLN A 208 -9.50 10.03 -14.05
C GLN A 208 -10.77 9.18 -13.94
N ALA A 209 -10.82 8.28 -12.95
CA ALA A 209 -11.99 7.42 -12.74
C ALA A 209 -13.26 8.23 -12.41
N VAL A 210 -13.12 9.28 -11.59
CA VAL A 210 -14.23 10.19 -11.24
C VAL A 210 -14.72 10.95 -12.46
N ARG A 211 -13.82 11.57 -13.23
CA ARG A 211 -14.20 12.29 -14.45
C ARG A 211 -14.89 11.36 -15.46
N ASN A 212 -14.38 10.15 -15.64
CA ASN A 212 -15.00 9.16 -16.52
C ASN A 212 -16.39 8.75 -16.02
N ALA A 213 -16.56 8.46 -14.72
CA ALA A 213 -17.86 8.12 -14.14
C ALA A 213 -18.86 9.28 -14.23
N TYR A 214 -18.37 10.52 -14.09
CA TYR A 214 -19.18 11.73 -14.26
C TYR A 214 -19.71 11.87 -15.68
N PHE A 215 -18.88 11.70 -16.72
CA PHE A 215 -19.31 11.72 -18.11
C PHE A 215 -20.19 10.51 -18.46
N ASP A 216 -19.94 9.34 -17.83
CA ASP A 216 -20.84 8.18 -17.97
C ASP A 216 -22.23 8.49 -17.44
N LEU A 217 -22.36 9.25 -16.34
CA LEU A 217 -23.64 9.68 -15.80
C LEU A 217 -24.37 10.65 -16.78
N ILE A 218 -23.64 11.62 -17.34
CA ILE A 218 -24.20 12.49 -18.38
C ILE A 218 -24.71 11.65 -19.57
N GLY A 219 -23.91 10.69 -20.03
CA GLY A 219 -24.30 9.80 -21.13
C GLY A 219 -25.52 8.96 -20.82
N ALA A 220 -25.66 8.47 -19.57
CA ALA A 220 -26.83 7.73 -19.14
C ALA A 220 -28.10 8.61 -19.11
N ILE A 221 -28.00 9.86 -18.63
CA ILE A 221 -29.08 10.83 -18.57
C ILE A 221 -29.52 11.21 -20.00
N GLU A 222 -28.57 11.51 -20.90
CA GLU A 222 -28.89 11.83 -22.28
C GLU A 222 -29.50 10.62 -23.04
N GLY A 223 -28.99 9.41 -22.78
CA GLY A 223 -29.55 8.16 -23.31
C GLY A 223 -30.98 7.92 -22.84
N HIS A 224 -31.29 8.21 -21.58
CA HIS A 224 -32.67 8.16 -21.06
C HIS A 224 -33.58 9.17 -21.76
N LYS A 225 -33.11 10.41 -21.99
CA LYS A 225 -33.91 11.42 -22.76
C LYS A 225 -34.23 10.92 -24.18
N VAL A 226 -33.27 10.28 -24.85
CA VAL A 226 -33.49 9.66 -26.17
C VAL A 226 -34.55 8.56 -26.08
N ALA A 227 -34.49 7.68 -25.07
CA ALA A 227 -35.49 6.62 -24.89
C ALA A 227 -36.90 7.18 -24.64
N VAL A 228 -37.03 8.19 -23.76
CA VAL A 228 -38.31 8.86 -23.49
C VAL A 228 -38.88 9.54 -24.74
N GLN A 229 -38.03 10.21 -25.52
CA GLN A 229 -38.49 10.82 -26.80
C GLN A 229 -38.95 9.75 -27.79
N SER A 230 -38.28 8.61 -27.87
CA SER A 230 -38.68 7.50 -28.75
C SER A 230 -39.99 6.88 -28.31
N LEU A 231 -40.21 6.73 -27.00
CA LEU A 231 -41.49 6.27 -26.43
C LEU A 231 -42.64 7.25 -26.79
N GLY A 232 -42.41 8.56 -26.65
CA GLY A 232 -43.37 9.58 -27.01
C GLY A 232 -43.79 9.48 -28.49
N LEU A 233 -42.81 9.33 -29.40
CA LEU A 233 -43.10 9.14 -30.83
C LEU A 233 -43.92 7.87 -31.12
N ALA A 234 -43.60 6.76 -30.42
CA ALA A 234 -44.34 5.50 -30.58
C ALA A 234 -45.78 5.61 -30.05
N GLN A 235 -45.99 6.30 -28.91
CA GLN A 235 -47.33 6.56 -28.34
C GLN A 235 -48.18 7.46 -29.24
N ASP A 236 -47.59 8.53 -29.79
CA ASP A 236 -48.28 9.41 -30.73
C ASP A 236 -48.70 8.66 -32.01
N GLN A 237 -47.82 7.75 -32.49
CA GLN A 237 -48.15 6.93 -33.65
C GLN A 237 -49.24 5.90 -33.35
N LEU A 238 -49.22 5.25 -32.17
CA LEU A 238 -50.30 4.34 -31.75
C LEU A 238 -51.65 5.06 -31.70
N LYS A 239 -51.67 6.27 -31.12
CA LYS A 239 -52.89 7.11 -31.09
C LYS A 239 -53.39 7.43 -32.51
N SER A 240 -52.48 7.82 -33.41
CA SER A 240 -52.82 8.09 -34.82
C SER A 240 -53.35 6.83 -35.53
N ASN A 241 -52.71 5.66 -35.31
CA ASN A 241 -53.16 4.41 -35.90
C ASN A 241 -54.56 3.99 -35.43
N ARG A 242 -54.85 4.12 -34.13
CA ARG A 242 -56.16 3.85 -33.55
C ARG A 242 -57.25 4.70 -34.23
N THR A 243 -57.04 6.02 -34.35
CA THR A 243 -58.00 6.92 -35.05
C THR A 243 -58.21 6.53 -36.54
N LYS A 244 -57.14 6.14 -37.25
CA LYS A 244 -57.18 5.72 -38.62
C LYS A 244 -57.92 4.39 -38.81
N VAL A 245 -57.80 3.45 -37.90
CA VAL A 245 -58.55 2.18 -37.90
C VAL A 245 -60.05 2.44 -37.62
N GLU A 246 -60.35 3.29 -36.64
CA GLU A 246 -61.71 3.69 -36.31
C GLU A 246 -62.49 4.31 -37.53
N VAL A 247 -61.77 5.11 -38.33
CA VAL A 247 -62.38 5.69 -39.59
C VAL A 247 -62.20 4.78 -40.79
N GLY A 248 -61.68 3.55 -40.62
CA GLY A 248 -61.57 2.54 -41.66
C GLY A 248 -60.49 2.76 -42.72
N THR A 249 -59.47 3.62 -42.45
CA THR A 249 -58.40 3.94 -43.39
C THR A 249 -57.12 3.13 -43.13
N LEU A 250 -57.08 2.30 -42.05
CA LEU A 250 -55.94 1.45 -41.69
C LEU A 250 -56.47 0.09 -41.23
N ALA A 251 -55.66 -0.96 -41.39
CA ALA A 251 -56.00 -2.32 -40.95
C ALA A 251 -55.83 -2.50 -39.42
N PRO A 252 -56.67 -3.31 -38.75
CA PRO A 252 -56.54 -3.55 -37.29
C PRO A 252 -55.20 -4.10 -36.87
N ILE A 253 -54.49 -4.83 -37.72
CA ILE A 253 -53.15 -5.37 -37.46
C ILE A 253 -52.11 -4.26 -37.17
N ASP A 254 -52.26 -3.07 -37.76
CA ASP A 254 -51.36 -1.94 -37.55
C ASP A 254 -51.44 -1.37 -36.13
N ILE A 255 -52.55 -1.63 -35.38
CA ILE A 255 -52.65 -1.28 -33.96
C ILE A 255 -51.73 -2.23 -33.15
N ILE A 256 -51.75 -3.54 -33.43
CA ILE A 256 -50.95 -4.54 -32.73
C ILE A 256 -49.47 -4.26 -32.93
N GLU A 257 -49.05 -3.91 -34.17
CA GLU A 257 -47.67 -3.51 -34.44
C GLU A 257 -47.25 -2.26 -33.66
N ALA A 258 -48.12 -1.26 -33.56
CA ALA A 258 -47.87 -0.04 -32.82
C ALA A 258 -47.82 -0.27 -31.30
N GLU A 259 -48.66 -1.17 -30.76
CA GLU A 259 -48.62 -1.57 -29.35
C GLU A 259 -47.35 -2.31 -29.03
N ALA A 260 -46.84 -3.20 -29.90
CA ALA A 260 -45.56 -3.88 -29.73
C ALA A 260 -44.39 -2.89 -29.74
N GLU A 261 -44.43 -1.83 -30.60
CA GLU A 261 -43.40 -0.79 -30.63
C GLU A 261 -43.40 0.06 -29.33
N VAL A 262 -44.60 0.40 -28.81
CA VAL A 262 -44.72 1.11 -27.53
C VAL A 262 -44.13 0.26 -26.39
N ALA A 263 -44.50 -1.02 -26.31
CA ALA A 263 -43.98 -1.93 -25.28
C ALA A 263 -42.42 -2.07 -25.33
N SER A 264 -41.86 -2.14 -26.55
CA SER A 264 -40.40 -2.17 -26.73
C SER A 264 -39.70 -0.87 -26.27
N ASN A 265 -40.31 0.28 -26.53
CA ASN A 265 -39.79 1.59 -26.09
C ASN A 265 -39.97 1.79 -24.57
N GLU A 266 -41.05 1.27 -23.95
CA GLU A 266 -41.22 1.25 -22.48
C GLU A 266 -40.11 0.44 -21.82
N GLU A 267 -39.79 -0.75 -22.34
CA GLU A 267 -38.65 -1.54 -21.87
C GLU A 267 -37.32 -0.76 -21.96
N ALA A 268 -37.09 -0.05 -23.08
CA ALA A 268 -35.88 0.76 -23.26
C ALA A 268 -35.77 1.90 -22.23
N VAL A 269 -36.89 2.54 -21.86
CA VAL A 269 -36.93 3.57 -20.81
C VAL A 269 -36.57 2.95 -19.44
N ILE A 270 -37.16 1.81 -19.08
CA ILE A 270 -36.88 1.11 -17.83
C ILE A 270 -35.38 0.75 -17.72
N ASN A 271 -34.81 0.21 -18.82
CA ASN A 271 -33.38 -0.13 -18.87
C ASN A 271 -32.49 1.12 -18.75
N ALA A 272 -32.87 2.24 -19.35
CA ALA A 272 -32.15 3.51 -19.25
C ALA A 272 -32.20 4.09 -17.81
N GLU A 273 -33.34 4.00 -17.13
CA GLU A 273 -33.48 4.40 -15.73
C GLU A 273 -32.59 3.55 -14.81
N ALA A 274 -32.57 2.22 -15.00
CA ALA A 274 -31.71 1.32 -14.25
C ALA A 274 -30.22 1.65 -14.48
N ARG A 275 -29.86 2.02 -15.73
CA ARG A 275 -28.50 2.43 -16.06
C ARG A 275 -28.08 3.72 -15.35
N ILE A 276 -28.97 4.73 -15.27
CA ILE A 276 -28.68 5.96 -14.52
C ILE A 276 -28.34 5.63 -13.08
N LYS A 277 -29.18 4.82 -12.40
CA LYS A 277 -28.96 4.43 -10.99
C LYS A 277 -27.62 3.73 -10.81
N SER A 278 -27.29 2.77 -11.68
CA SER A 278 -26.04 2.02 -11.60
C SER A 278 -24.80 2.91 -11.79
N VAL A 279 -24.84 3.85 -12.73
CA VAL A 279 -23.70 4.78 -12.97
C VAL A 279 -23.61 5.82 -11.85
N GLU A 280 -24.74 6.28 -11.33
CA GLU A 280 -24.81 7.18 -10.18
C GLU A 280 -24.22 6.54 -8.92
N ASP A 281 -24.52 5.26 -8.65
CA ASP A 281 -23.94 4.50 -7.54
C ASP A 281 -22.42 4.38 -7.67
N ARG A 282 -21.93 4.16 -8.89
CA ARG A 282 -20.48 4.13 -9.15
C ARG A 282 -19.82 5.49 -8.86
N LEU A 283 -20.46 6.58 -9.25
CA LEU A 283 -19.96 7.93 -8.97
C LEU A 283 -20.00 8.24 -7.48
N ARG A 284 -21.10 7.88 -6.77
CA ARG A 284 -21.22 8.01 -5.31
C ARG A 284 -20.07 7.30 -4.58
N TYR A 285 -19.78 6.04 -4.96
CA TYR A 285 -18.69 5.26 -4.40
C TYR A 285 -17.34 5.97 -4.52
N LEU A 286 -17.11 6.72 -5.60
CA LEU A 286 -15.87 7.42 -5.83
C LEU A 286 -15.75 8.74 -5.06
N ILE A 287 -16.85 9.47 -4.86
CA ILE A 287 -16.83 10.88 -4.41
C ILE A 287 -17.38 11.11 -3.00
N LEU A 288 -18.26 10.24 -2.49
CA LEU A 288 -18.93 10.45 -1.22
C LEU A 288 -18.28 9.69 -0.07
N ASN A 289 -18.47 10.23 1.14
CA ASN A 289 -18.07 9.54 2.36
C ASN A 289 -19.15 8.50 2.74
N PRO A 290 -18.82 7.19 2.84
CA PRO A 290 -19.78 6.14 3.18
C PRO A 290 -20.44 6.30 4.55
N SER A 291 -19.85 7.11 5.44
CA SER A 291 -20.39 7.38 6.80
C SER A 291 -21.53 8.40 6.81
N GLN A 292 -21.83 9.05 5.68
CA GLN A 292 -22.94 9.99 5.59
C GLN A 292 -24.28 9.25 5.49
N PRO A 293 -25.33 9.69 6.22
CA PRO A 293 -26.63 9.01 6.21
C PRO A 293 -27.30 9.02 4.83
N ASP A 294 -27.03 10.05 4.02
CA ASP A 294 -27.60 10.24 2.69
C ASP A 294 -26.80 9.58 1.56
N PHE A 295 -25.77 8.78 1.89
CA PHE A 295 -24.88 8.18 0.91
C PHE A 295 -25.61 7.46 -0.24
N TRP A 296 -26.65 6.68 0.05
CA TRP A 296 -27.41 5.91 -0.94
C TRP A 296 -28.61 6.67 -1.54
N THR A 297 -29.02 7.76 -0.93
CA THR A 297 -30.25 8.50 -1.31
C THR A 297 -29.98 9.79 -2.08
N MET A 298 -28.76 10.34 -1.97
CA MET A 298 -28.35 11.57 -2.67
C MET A 298 -28.40 11.37 -4.19
N ARG A 299 -29.11 12.26 -4.90
CA ARG A 299 -29.13 12.31 -6.37
C ARG A 299 -28.08 13.29 -6.88
N ILE A 300 -27.34 12.87 -7.91
CA ILE A 300 -26.29 13.69 -8.52
C ILE A 300 -26.80 14.23 -9.85
N GLU A 301 -26.88 15.56 -9.97
CA GLU A 301 -27.23 16.26 -11.19
C GLU A 301 -25.99 16.93 -11.79
N PRO A 302 -25.44 16.42 -12.91
CA PRO A 302 -24.29 17.03 -13.58
C PRO A 302 -24.66 18.41 -14.12
N THR A 303 -23.77 19.39 -13.95
CA THR A 303 -23.96 20.77 -14.46
C THR A 303 -23.25 21.01 -15.79
N ASP A 304 -22.23 20.20 -16.11
CA ASP A 304 -21.43 20.40 -17.32
C ASP A 304 -22.07 19.74 -18.53
N ALA A 305 -21.92 20.39 -19.68
CA ALA A 305 -22.29 19.81 -20.97
C ALA A 305 -21.03 19.13 -21.58
N PRO A 306 -21.19 17.98 -22.28
CA PRO A 306 -20.08 17.35 -22.99
C PRO A 306 -19.48 18.31 -24.01
N SER A 307 -18.16 18.52 -23.93
CA SER A 307 -17.48 19.39 -24.89
C SER A 307 -17.31 18.68 -26.24
N MET A 308 -17.51 19.44 -27.32
CA MET A 308 -17.23 19.02 -28.70
C MET A 308 -16.14 19.88 -29.35
N THR A 309 -15.39 20.64 -28.53
CA THR A 309 -14.34 21.53 -29.04
C THR A 309 -13.11 20.71 -29.41
N ALA A 310 -12.61 20.90 -30.62
CA ALA A 310 -11.36 20.26 -31.06
C ALA A 310 -10.19 20.81 -30.23
N ILE A 311 -9.42 19.90 -29.62
CA ILE A 311 -8.21 20.22 -28.89
C ILE A 311 -7.02 20.00 -29.84
N ALA A 312 -6.14 21.00 -29.96
CA ALA A 312 -4.88 20.84 -30.69
C ALA A 312 -3.95 19.96 -29.87
N ILE A 313 -3.56 18.81 -30.41
CA ILE A 313 -2.68 17.84 -29.74
C ILE A 313 -1.29 17.92 -30.37
N ASP A 314 -0.29 18.33 -29.59
CA ASP A 314 1.11 18.15 -29.93
C ASP A 314 1.61 16.84 -29.31
N VAL A 315 1.76 15.83 -30.15
CA VAL A 315 2.13 14.47 -29.70
C VAL A 315 3.54 14.44 -29.16
N ASP A 316 4.48 15.15 -29.76
CA ASP A 316 5.88 15.11 -29.36
C ASP A 316 6.08 15.85 -28.03
N ALA A 317 5.43 16.99 -27.84
CA ALA A 317 5.39 17.68 -26.56
C ALA A 317 4.73 16.82 -25.45
N ALA A 318 3.65 16.11 -25.76
CA ALA A 318 2.98 15.22 -24.81
C ALA A 318 3.86 14.03 -24.41
N ILE A 319 4.62 13.43 -25.34
CA ILE A 319 5.59 12.38 -25.03
C ILE A 319 6.71 12.92 -24.16
N ALA A 320 7.28 14.08 -24.49
CA ALA A 320 8.33 14.69 -23.67
C ALA A 320 7.85 14.97 -22.23
N ASN A 321 6.62 15.48 -22.09
CA ASN A 321 5.98 15.72 -20.80
C ASN A 321 5.78 14.40 -20.03
N ALA A 322 5.25 13.36 -20.68
CA ALA A 322 5.04 12.05 -20.06
C ALA A 322 6.36 11.43 -19.58
N LEU A 323 7.41 11.44 -20.36
CA LEU A 323 8.73 10.93 -19.97
C LEU A 323 9.35 11.68 -18.79
N ALA A 324 9.00 12.97 -18.61
CA ALA A 324 9.49 13.81 -17.53
C ALA A 324 8.65 13.66 -16.23
N GLN A 325 7.32 13.52 -16.34
CA GLN A 325 6.43 13.67 -15.19
C GLN A 325 5.77 12.36 -14.70
N ARG A 326 5.81 11.28 -15.48
CA ARG A 326 5.14 10.04 -15.10
C ARG A 326 5.69 9.43 -13.81
N THR A 327 4.77 9.10 -12.94
CA THR A 327 5.07 8.55 -11.60
C THR A 327 5.72 7.18 -11.65
N ASP A 328 5.33 6.31 -12.59
CA ASP A 328 5.91 4.97 -12.76
C ASP A 328 7.38 5.02 -13.23
N ILE A 329 7.73 5.94 -14.15
CA ILE A 329 9.11 6.19 -14.58
C ILE A 329 9.95 6.72 -13.40
N ALA A 330 9.42 7.70 -12.65
CA ALA A 330 10.09 8.24 -11.49
C ALA A 330 10.31 7.18 -10.39
N ARG A 331 9.32 6.32 -10.16
CA ARG A 331 9.42 5.18 -9.23
C ARG A 331 10.47 4.17 -9.65
N LEU A 332 10.51 3.80 -10.93
CA LEU A 332 11.53 2.87 -11.43
C LEU A 332 12.94 3.46 -11.34
N LYS A 333 13.13 4.76 -11.58
CA LYS A 333 14.41 5.46 -11.35
C LYS A 333 14.82 5.39 -9.88
N LYS A 334 13.90 5.57 -8.93
CA LYS A 334 14.17 5.43 -7.50
C LYS A 334 14.49 3.99 -7.08
N GLN A 335 13.89 2.99 -7.73
CA GLN A 335 14.28 1.59 -7.54
C GLN A 335 15.71 1.32 -8.03
N LEU A 336 16.12 1.94 -9.15
CA LEU A 336 17.51 1.89 -9.62
C LEU A 336 18.47 2.55 -8.63
N ASP A 337 18.10 3.69 -8.02
CA ASP A 337 18.87 4.32 -6.95
C ASP A 337 19.09 3.34 -5.77
N ASN A 338 18.09 2.55 -5.38
CA ASN A 338 18.23 1.53 -4.35
C ASN A 338 19.24 0.43 -4.74
N ILE A 339 19.25 0.01 -6.00
CA ILE A 339 20.25 -0.94 -6.50
C ILE A 339 21.64 -0.30 -6.47
N ASP A 340 21.79 0.97 -6.83
CA ASP A 340 23.05 1.71 -6.79
C ASP A 340 23.56 1.86 -5.33
N VAL A 341 22.68 2.07 -4.35
CA VAL A 341 23.01 1.98 -2.91
C VAL A 341 23.55 0.58 -2.54
N GLY A 342 22.89 -0.48 -3.04
CA GLY A 342 23.36 -1.86 -2.86
C GLY A 342 24.73 -2.12 -3.49
N ILE A 343 25.01 -1.54 -4.67
CA ILE A 343 26.32 -1.63 -5.33
C ILE A 343 27.39 -0.95 -4.49
N LYS A 344 27.15 0.28 -4.00
CA LYS A 344 28.09 1.01 -3.11
C LYS A 344 28.41 0.21 -1.85
N PHE A 345 27.39 -0.37 -1.23
CA PHE A 345 27.59 -1.23 -0.05
C PHE A 345 28.41 -2.48 -0.40
N ALA A 346 28.06 -3.23 -1.46
CA ALA A 346 28.80 -4.42 -1.85
C ALA A 346 30.25 -4.11 -2.25
N GLN A 347 30.52 -2.96 -2.87
CA GLN A 347 31.90 -2.50 -3.13
C GLN A 347 32.67 -2.26 -1.83
N ASN A 348 32.03 -1.66 -0.82
CA ASN A 348 32.66 -1.46 0.47
C ASN A 348 32.93 -2.79 1.19
N GLN A 349 32.02 -3.77 1.08
CA GLN A 349 32.18 -5.08 1.70
C GLN A 349 33.32 -5.92 1.09
N LYS A 350 33.82 -5.60 -0.11
CA LYS A 350 35.02 -6.20 -0.71
C LYS A 350 36.32 -5.70 -0.07
N MET A 351 36.27 -4.57 0.63
CA MET A 351 37.46 -4.04 1.29
C MET A 351 37.92 -4.96 2.41
N PRO A 352 39.21 -4.98 2.71
CA PRO A 352 39.69 -5.65 3.92
C PRO A 352 39.00 -5.12 5.17
N GLY A 353 38.67 -6.00 6.11
CA GLY A 353 38.28 -5.60 7.46
C GLY A 353 39.54 -5.13 8.19
N LEU A 354 39.51 -3.91 8.70
CA LEU A 354 40.55 -3.35 9.59
C LEU A 354 39.81 -2.60 10.69
N ASP A 355 39.77 -3.25 11.86
CA ASP A 355 38.97 -2.75 12.98
C ASP A 355 39.92 -2.38 14.15
N LEU A 356 39.86 -1.12 14.58
CA LEU A 356 40.51 -0.64 15.79
C LEU A 356 39.56 -0.85 16.96
N THR A 357 39.99 -1.65 17.96
CA THR A 357 39.24 -1.86 19.19
C THR A 357 40.06 -1.32 20.37
N ALA A 358 39.47 -0.41 21.13
CA ALA A 358 40.02 0.06 22.39
C ALA A 358 39.11 -0.39 23.54
N ASN A 359 39.70 -1.04 24.54
CA ASN A 359 39.01 -1.44 25.76
C ASN A 359 39.71 -0.79 26.96
N TYR A 360 38.92 -0.29 27.90
CA TYR A 360 39.35 0.17 29.19
C TYR A 360 38.49 -0.48 30.25
N ASN A 361 39.12 -1.15 31.22
CA ASN A 361 38.47 -1.94 32.23
C ASN A 361 39.06 -1.64 33.60
N VAL A 362 38.23 -1.38 34.59
CA VAL A 362 38.62 -1.18 35.96
C VAL A 362 37.83 -2.12 36.85
N ILE A 363 38.55 -2.91 37.64
CA ILE A 363 37.96 -3.94 38.51
C ILE A 363 38.15 -3.52 39.97
N GLY A 364 37.12 -3.70 40.79
CA GLY A 364 37.18 -3.62 42.24
C GLY A 364 36.81 -4.96 42.85
N VAL A 365 37.49 -5.35 43.89
CA VAL A 365 37.30 -6.64 44.58
C VAL A 365 37.13 -6.42 46.07
N ALA A 366 36.05 -6.98 46.61
CA ALA A 366 35.73 -6.94 48.04
C ALA A 366 35.11 -8.29 48.48
N GLY A 367 34.55 -8.33 49.66
CA GLY A 367 33.95 -9.53 50.23
C GLY A 367 34.69 -10.00 51.48
N THR A 368 34.49 -11.24 51.89
CA THR A 368 35.18 -11.83 53.03
C THR A 368 36.52 -12.38 52.57
N GLN A 369 37.61 -11.66 52.88
CA GLN A 369 38.96 -12.06 52.58
C GLN A 369 39.41 -13.08 53.62
N LEU A 370 39.94 -14.21 53.15
CA LEU A 370 40.45 -15.30 53.95
C LEU A 370 41.99 -15.28 53.91
N GLU A 371 42.62 -15.24 55.07
CA GLU A 371 44.05 -15.39 55.20
C GLU A 371 44.38 -16.86 55.62
N PHE A 372 45.15 -17.51 54.81
CA PHE A 372 45.47 -18.94 55.01
C PHE A 372 46.87 -19.14 55.66
N GLY A 373 46.95 -20.10 56.60
CA GLY A 373 48.20 -20.56 57.19
C GLY A 373 48.86 -21.63 56.35
N GLN A 374 50.01 -22.12 56.93
CA GLN A 374 50.74 -23.25 56.33
C GLN A 374 50.01 -24.56 56.66
N GLY A 375 49.95 -25.48 55.69
CA GLY A 375 49.35 -26.80 55.83
C GLY A 375 48.42 -27.13 54.66
N PHE A 376 47.90 -28.38 54.58
CA PHE A 376 46.97 -28.83 53.57
C PHE A 376 45.87 -29.69 54.19
N PRO A 377 44.55 -29.33 54.02
CA PRO A 377 44.12 -28.04 53.51
C PRO A 377 44.58 -26.87 54.40
N PRO A 378 44.86 -25.69 53.82
CA PRO A 378 45.37 -24.56 54.59
C PRO A 378 44.33 -24.07 55.59
N PRO A 379 44.68 -23.93 56.91
CA PRO A 379 43.74 -23.38 57.91
C PRO A 379 43.54 -21.89 57.68
N VAL A 380 42.31 -21.41 57.86
CA VAL A 380 42.00 -19.98 57.86
C VAL A 380 42.50 -19.37 59.17
N LEU A 381 43.45 -18.45 59.08
CA LEU A 381 44.05 -17.77 60.25
C LEU A 381 43.29 -16.51 60.63
N ASN A 382 42.84 -15.74 59.64
CA ASN A 382 42.17 -14.49 59.86
C ASN A 382 41.14 -14.23 58.78
N THR A 383 40.15 -13.42 59.08
CA THR A 383 39.13 -12.98 58.12
C THR A 383 38.96 -11.46 58.22
N SER A 384 39.01 -10.78 57.07
CA SER A 384 38.70 -9.36 56.97
C SER A 384 37.53 -9.16 56.01
N ILE A 385 36.61 -8.26 56.38
CA ILE A 385 35.40 -8.02 55.59
C ILE A 385 35.53 -6.68 54.91
N ARG A 386 35.46 -6.69 53.56
CA ARG A 386 35.31 -5.50 52.71
C ARG A 386 33.89 -5.47 52.14
N SER A 387 33.26 -4.36 52.22
CA SER A 387 31.89 -4.18 51.69
C SER A 387 31.86 -4.00 50.17
N PHE A 388 30.69 -4.13 49.54
CA PHE A 388 30.55 -3.83 48.10
C PHE A 388 30.91 -2.37 47.77
N LYS A 389 30.72 -1.45 48.75
CA LYS A 389 31.11 -0.04 48.59
C LYS A 389 32.63 0.09 48.41
N ASP A 390 33.42 -0.75 49.06
CA ASP A 390 34.87 -0.73 48.91
C ASP A 390 35.30 -1.21 47.51
N ALA A 391 34.62 -2.24 46.96
CA ALA A 391 34.81 -2.62 45.55
C ALA A 391 34.47 -1.51 44.58
N LEU A 392 33.40 -0.73 44.84
CA LEU A 392 33.05 0.42 44.02
C LEU A 392 34.07 1.57 44.19
N THR A 393 34.60 1.75 45.37
CA THR A 393 35.68 2.74 45.63
C THR A 393 36.94 2.39 44.88
N ASP A 394 37.36 1.10 44.85
CA ASP A 394 38.51 0.61 44.05
C ASP A 394 38.31 0.95 42.55
N VAL A 395 37.06 0.82 42.03
CA VAL A 395 36.73 1.19 40.64
C VAL A 395 36.85 2.69 40.41
N LEU A 396 36.34 3.51 41.32
CA LEU A 396 36.43 4.96 41.22
C LEU A 396 37.86 5.47 41.41
N GLY A 397 38.65 4.83 42.26
CA GLY A 397 40.07 5.09 42.46
C GLY A 397 40.96 4.61 41.33
N GLN A 398 40.41 3.79 40.40
CA GLN A 398 41.15 3.18 39.29
C GLN A 398 42.33 2.30 39.73
N ASP A 399 42.21 1.63 40.87
CA ASP A 399 43.31 0.89 41.49
C ASP A 399 43.76 -0.32 40.64
N PHE A 400 42.80 -1.03 40.01
CA PHE A 400 43.04 -2.20 39.15
C PHE A 400 42.58 -1.95 37.72
N ARG A 401 43.29 -1.06 37.02
CA ARG A 401 42.97 -0.69 35.63
C ARG A 401 43.68 -1.59 34.62
N THR A 402 42.97 -1.95 33.58
CA THR A 402 43.51 -2.65 32.42
C THR A 402 43.04 -1.93 31.15
N TRP A 403 43.94 -1.66 30.24
CA TRP A 403 43.58 -1.15 28.93
C TRP A 403 44.20 -1.99 27.84
N SER A 404 43.55 -2.09 26.73
CA SER A 404 44.05 -2.73 25.52
C SER A 404 43.64 -1.98 24.27
N VAL A 405 44.53 -1.92 23.33
CA VAL A 405 44.25 -1.45 21.96
C VAL A 405 44.64 -2.58 21.03
N ALA A 406 43.70 -2.99 20.20
CA ALA A 406 43.90 -4.07 19.24
C ALA A 406 43.54 -3.59 17.83
N LEU A 407 44.33 -3.99 16.85
CA LEU A 407 44.05 -3.78 15.43
C LEU A 407 43.81 -5.15 14.81
N ALA A 408 42.59 -5.43 14.41
CA ALA A 408 42.19 -6.68 13.79
C ALA A 408 42.13 -6.52 12.27
N PHE A 409 42.87 -7.34 11.55
CA PHE A 409 42.86 -7.40 10.08
C PHE A 409 42.19 -8.69 9.63
N SER A 410 41.27 -8.58 8.66
CA SER A 410 40.61 -9.73 8.04
C SER A 410 40.42 -9.50 6.55
N TYR A 411 40.76 -10.49 5.74
CA TYR A 411 40.53 -10.45 4.31
C TYR A 411 40.18 -11.84 3.79
N PRO A 412 39.06 -12.04 3.09
CA PRO A 412 38.70 -13.33 2.51
C PRO A 412 39.64 -13.67 1.35
N LEU A 413 40.23 -14.88 1.35
CA LEU A 413 41.02 -15.37 0.24
C LEU A 413 40.14 -16.13 -0.73
N GLY A 414 40.10 -15.69 -2.01
CA GLY A 414 39.25 -16.25 -3.07
C GLY A 414 37.96 -15.49 -3.28
N THR A 415 36.96 -16.12 -3.93
CA THR A 415 35.68 -15.51 -4.21
C THR A 415 34.87 -15.31 -2.94
N SER A 416 34.56 -14.07 -2.62
CA SER A 416 33.79 -13.73 -1.43
C SER A 416 32.30 -13.56 -1.73
N GLN A 417 31.46 -13.65 -0.69
CA GLN A 417 30.03 -13.29 -0.77
C GLN A 417 29.83 -11.85 -1.30
N ALA A 418 30.76 -10.95 -0.96
CA ALA A 418 30.72 -9.55 -1.43
C ALA A 418 30.97 -9.46 -2.95
N ASP A 419 31.83 -10.30 -3.53
CA ASP A 419 32.06 -10.36 -4.97
C ASP A 419 30.81 -10.84 -5.71
N ALA A 420 30.19 -11.92 -5.21
CA ALA A 420 28.95 -12.45 -5.78
C ALA A 420 27.81 -11.42 -5.68
N SER A 421 27.65 -10.77 -4.53
CA SER A 421 26.64 -9.73 -4.33
C SER A 421 26.86 -8.51 -5.24
N LEU A 422 28.12 -8.08 -5.41
CA LEU A 422 28.45 -6.96 -6.32
C LEU A 422 28.16 -7.33 -7.77
N ALA A 423 28.51 -8.53 -8.21
CA ALA A 423 28.19 -9.02 -9.56
C ALA A 423 26.67 -9.08 -9.80
N SER A 424 25.93 -9.66 -8.84
CA SER A 424 24.45 -9.73 -8.89
C SER A 424 23.82 -8.34 -8.97
N ASN A 425 24.21 -7.41 -8.09
CA ASN A 425 23.66 -6.05 -8.08
C ASN A 425 23.96 -5.30 -9.39
N ARG A 426 25.14 -5.49 -9.99
CA ARG A 426 25.47 -4.90 -11.29
C ARG A 426 24.58 -5.44 -12.41
N LEU A 427 24.33 -6.75 -12.43
CA LEU A 427 23.41 -7.35 -13.41
C LEU A 427 21.97 -6.87 -13.20
N GLN A 428 21.51 -6.78 -11.94
CA GLN A 428 20.19 -6.21 -11.61
C GLN A 428 20.07 -4.75 -12.07
N ARG A 429 21.12 -3.97 -11.90
CA ARG A 429 21.17 -2.58 -12.35
C ARG A 429 21.09 -2.49 -13.88
N GLN A 430 21.80 -3.37 -14.59
CA GLN A 430 21.74 -3.46 -16.05
C GLN A 430 20.34 -3.89 -16.52
N GLN A 431 19.74 -4.92 -15.90
CA GLN A 431 18.38 -5.35 -16.15
C GLN A 431 17.38 -4.21 -15.91
N GLY A 432 17.50 -3.50 -14.79
CA GLY A 432 16.63 -2.36 -14.48
C GLY A 432 16.78 -1.20 -15.49
N ALA A 433 17.98 -0.97 -16.02
CA ALA A 433 18.17 0.02 -17.08
C ALA A 433 17.50 -0.37 -18.41
N VAL A 434 17.48 -1.66 -18.74
CA VAL A 434 16.73 -2.17 -19.90
C VAL A 434 15.22 -2.04 -19.66
N ASN A 435 14.74 -2.40 -18.48
CA ASN A 435 13.32 -2.25 -18.11
C ASN A 435 12.87 -0.78 -18.15
N LEU A 436 13.74 0.16 -17.76
CA LEU A 436 13.43 1.59 -17.85
C LEU A 436 13.26 2.03 -19.31
N ARG A 437 14.15 1.61 -20.20
CA ARG A 437 14.01 1.91 -21.63
C ARG A 437 12.76 1.30 -22.25
N ASP A 438 12.44 0.07 -21.88
CA ASP A 438 11.21 -0.60 -22.33
C ASP A 438 9.96 0.17 -21.84
N LEU A 439 9.93 0.59 -20.57
CA LEU A 439 8.86 1.43 -20.04
C LEU A 439 8.76 2.76 -20.78
N GLU A 440 9.88 3.42 -21.08
CA GLU A 440 9.89 4.69 -21.85
C GLU A 440 9.28 4.50 -23.25
N LEU A 441 9.57 3.38 -23.92
CA LEU A 441 8.99 3.05 -25.23
C LEU A 441 7.48 2.73 -25.11
N GLN A 442 7.08 1.98 -24.09
CA GLN A 442 5.67 1.70 -23.82
C GLN A 442 4.89 3.00 -23.56
N VAL A 443 5.46 3.92 -22.78
CA VAL A 443 4.86 5.23 -22.50
C VAL A 443 4.71 6.03 -23.78
N ALA A 444 5.74 6.14 -24.62
CA ALA A 444 5.67 6.86 -25.89
C ALA A 444 4.59 6.26 -26.82
N THR A 445 4.47 4.93 -26.86
CA THR A 445 3.46 4.24 -27.65
C THR A 445 2.06 4.53 -27.09
N ALA A 446 1.87 4.43 -25.77
CA ALA A 446 0.58 4.67 -25.12
C ALA A 446 0.10 6.12 -25.30
N VAL A 447 0.99 7.11 -25.22
CA VAL A 447 0.64 8.53 -25.48
C VAL A 447 0.23 8.73 -26.93
N ARG A 448 0.94 8.13 -27.91
CA ARG A 448 0.55 8.18 -29.32
C ARG A 448 -0.79 7.53 -29.59
N ASP A 449 -1.07 6.40 -28.95
CA ASP A 449 -2.35 5.70 -29.07
C ASP A 449 -3.47 6.54 -28.47
N ALA A 450 -3.28 7.14 -27.31
CA ALA A 450 -4.25 8.03 -26.69
C ALA A 450 -4.54 9.26 -27.57
N ALA A 451 -3.50 9.87 -28.17
CA ALA A 451 -3.65 10.99 -29.10
C ALA A 451 -4.47 10.62 -30.34
N ARG A 452 -4.15 9.46 -30.96
CA ARG A 452 -4.94 8.92 -32.09
C ARG A 452 -6.39 8.65 -31.73
N GLN A 453 -6.63 8.15 -30.50
CA GLN A 453 -7.97 7.88 -30.02
C GLN A 453 -8.81 9.17 -29.88
N VAL A 454 -8.21 10.27 -29.40
CA VAL A 454 -8.88 11.58 -29.33
C VAL A 454 -9.25 12.06 -30.75
N GLU A 455 -8.35 12.00 -31.70
CA GLU A 455 -8.61 12.42 -33.08
C GLU A 455 -9.69 11.54 -33.74
N THR A 456 -9.61 10.22 -33.54
CA THR A 456 -10.58 9.27 -34.09
C THR A 456 -11.98 9.52 -33.51
N ASN A 457 -12.07 9.72 -32.18
CA ASN A 457 -13.34 9.96 -31.52
C ASN A 457 -13.95 11.32 -31.93
N LEU A 458 -13.13 12.35 -32.14
CA LEU A 458 -13.61 13.63 -32.68
C LEU A 458 -14.26 13.46 -34.08
N LYS A 459 -13.57 12.77 -34.99
CA LYS A 459 -14.10 12.45 -36.33
C LYS A 459 -15.37 11.61 -36.24
N ARG A 460 -15.46 10.70 -35.25
CA ARG A 460 -16.66 9.90 -35.00
C ARG A 460 -17.84 10.74 -34.52
N VAL A 461 -17.61 11.74 -33.66
CA VAL A 461 -18.66 12.70 -33.25
C VAL A 461 -19.22 13.44 -34.45
N GLU A 462 -18.38 13.96 -35.35
CA GLU A 462 -18.81 14.63 -36.56
C GLU A 462 -19.60 13.71 -37.49
N ALA A 463 -19.16 12.46 -37.65
CA ALA A 463 -19.84 11.48 -38.51
C ALA A 463 -21.20 11.08 -37.95
N THR A 464 -21.31 10.83 -36.64
CA THR A 464 -22.58 10.45 -35.98
C THR A 464 -23.55 11.59 -35.98
N LYS A 465 -23.13 12.85 -35.80
CA LYS A 465 -23.96 14.04 -35.94
C LYS A 465 -24.59 14.12 -37.34
N LYS A 466 -23.79 13.96 -38.42
CA LYS A 466 -24.28 13.95 -39.78
C LYS A 466 -25.26 12.78 -40.04
N ALA A 467 -25.01 11.62 -39.44
CA ALA A 467 -25.88 10.45 -39.54
C ALA A 467 -27.25 10.72 -38.87
N ARG A 468 -27.24 11.30 -37.65
CA ARG A 468 -28.45 11.71 -36.93
C ARG A 468 -29.28 12.72 -37.77
N ASP A 469 -28.65 13.79 -38.30
CA ASP A 469 -29.34 14.80 -39.12
C ASP A 469 -29.99 14.18 -40.36
N ARG A 470 -29.35 13.18 -40.97
CA ARG A 470 -29.93 12.45 -42.11
C ARG A 470 -31.09 11.54 -41.69
N ALA A 471 -31.00 10.87 -40.55
CA ALA A 471 -32.07 10.05 -40.02
C ALA A 471 -33.31 10.90 -39.65
N GLU A 472 -33.10 12.10 -39.10
CA GLU A 472 -34.20 13.06 -38.84
C GLU A 472 -34.92 13.46 -40.10
N ARG A 473 -34.17 13.85 -41.15
CA ARG A 473 -34.76 14.19 -42.46
C ARG A 473 -35.46 13.00 -43.10
N ARG A 474 -34.92 11.77 -42.91
CA ARG A 474 -35.60 10.55 -43.43
C ARG A 474 -36.91 10.32 -42.71
N LEU A 475 -36.97 10.45 -41.39
CA LEU A 475 -38.19 10.30 -40.62
C LEU A 475 -39.23 11.36 -41.04
N GLU A 476 -38.81 12.61 -41.22
CA GLU A 476 -39.70 13.69 -41.72
C GLU A 476 -40.28 13.37 -43.11
N ALA A 477 -39.42 12.87 -44.02
CA ALA A 477 -39.87 12.48 -45.36
C ALA A 477 -40.84 11.30 -45.31
N GLU A 478 -40.58 10.31 -44.43
CA GLU A 478 -41.45 9.13 -44.30
C GLU A 478 -42.80 9.48 -43.66
N ASN A 479 -42.82 10.43 -42.69
CA ASN A 479 -44.04 11.00 -42.15
C ASN A 479 -44.88 11.67 -43.23
N LYS A 480 -44.26 12.47 -44.12
CA LYS A 480 -44.97 13.12 -45.25
C LYS A 480 -45.51 12.09 -46.26
N ARG A 481 -44.76 11.02 -46.54
CA ARG A 481 -45.24 9.91 -47.40
C ARG A 481 -46.42 9.17 -46.77
N MET A 482 -46.36 8.92 -45.46
CA MET A 482 -47.42 8.25 -44.72
C MET A 482 -48.73 9.06 -44.75
N THR A 483 -48.67 10.41 -44.68
CA THR A 483 -49.84 11.26 -44.71
C THR A 483 -50.57 11.25 -46.08
N VAL A 484 -49.85 10.98 -47.17
CA VAL A 484 -50.40 10.88 -48.52
C VAL A 484 -50.60 9.43 -48.99
N GLY A 485 -50.46 8.44 -48.07
CA GLY A 485 -50.74 7.03 -48.40
C GLY A 485 -49.61 6.33 -49.19
N LEU A 486 -48.44 6.94 -49.35
CA LEU A 486 -47.27 6.39 -50.10
C LEU A 486 -46.25 5.66 -49.22
N SER A 487 -46.54 5.42 -47.94
CA SER A 487 -45.71 4.67 -47.02
C SER A 487 -46.55 3.75 -46.12
N THR A 488 -45.89 2.78 -45.48
CA THR A 488 -46.51 1.85 -44.55
C THR A 488 -46.09 2.16 -43.10
N THR A 489 -46.91 1.72 -42.13
CA THR A 489 -46.62 1.80 -40.70
C THR A 489 -45.25 1.17 -40.37
N PHE A 490 -44.90 0.06 -40.98
CA PHE A 490 -43.61 -0.61 -40.82
C PHE A 490 -42.42 0.28 -41.25
N GLN A 491 -42.52 0.97 -42.41
CA GLN A 491 -41.42 1.84 -42.88
C GLN A 491 -41.25 3.06 -41.95
N LEU A 492 -42.35 3.57 -41.41
CA LEU A 492 -42.29 4.67 -40.43
C LEU A 492 -41.61 4.23 -39.13
N PHE A 493 -41.99 3.07 -38.55
CA PHE A 493 -41.36 2.54 -37.36
C PHE A 493 -39.88 2.25 -37.62
N GLN A 494 -39.49 1.74 -38.78
CA GLN A 494 -38.09 1.56 -39.13
C GLN A 494 -37.33 2.89 -39.12
N ALA A 495 -37.90 3.96 -39.69
CA ALA A 495 -37.26 5.28 -39.67
C ALA A 495 -37.16 5.86 -38.23
N GLN A 496 -38.16 5.63 -37.37
CA GLN A 496 -38.11 6.01 -35.95
C GLN A 496 -37.04 5.26 -35.19
N ARG A 497 -36.92 3.93 -35.34
CA ARG A 497 -35.86 3.10 -34.73
C ARG A 497 -34.50 3.51 -35.23
N ASP A 498 -34.33 3.80 -36.53
CA ASP A 498 -33.06 4.27 -37.08
C ASP A 498 -32.66 5.62 -36.47
N LEU A 499 -33.56 6.55 -36.31
CA LEU A 499 -33.30 7.84 -35.65
C LEU A 499 -32.91 7.66 -34.20
N SER A 500 -33.65 6.85 -33.42
CA SER A 500 -33.33 6.55 -32.02
C SER A 500 -31.93 5.98 -31.89
N ARG A 501 -31.55 5.01 -32.76
CA ARG A 501 -30.22 4.42 -32.79
C ARG A 501 -29.15 5.47 -33.10
N GLN A 502 -29.34 6.35 -34.08
CA GLN A 502 -28.36 7.39 -34.43
C GLN A 502 -28.19 8.43 -33.32
N ARG A 503 -29.28 8.83 -32.63
CA ARG A 503 -29.22 9.71 -31.45
C ARG A 503 -28.40 9.06 -30.33
N GLN A 504 -28.63 7.77 -30.03
CA GLN A 504 -27.85 7.06 -29.02
C GLN A 504 -26.39 6.93 -29.41
N GLN A 505 -26.09 6.70 -30.70
CA GLN A 505 -24.70 6.64 -31.18
C GLN A 505 -23.98 7.99 -31.09
N GLU A 506 -24.69 9.10 -31.34
CA GLU A 506 -24.14 10.46 -31.16
C GLU A 506 -23.80 10.72 -29.69
N VAL A 507 -24.72 10.41 -28.76
CA VAL A 507 -24.47 10.53 -27.33
C VAL A 507 -23.23 9.71 -26.92
N ASN A 508 -23.17 8.44 -27.33
CA ASN A 508 -22.01 7.58 -27.01
C ASN A 508 -20.71 8.15 -27.60
N ALA A 509 -20.72 8.65 -28.85
CA ALA A 509 -19.55 9.24 -29.47
C ALA A 509 -19.04 10.49 -28.73
N MET A 510 -19.97 11.36 -28.25
CA MET A 510 -19.59 12.52 -27.43
C MET A 510 -18.95 12.12 -26.10
N ILE A 511 -19.49 11.11 -25.42
CA ILE A 511 -18.92 10.62 -24.16
C ILE A 511 -17.55 9.98 -24.41
N ASP A 512 -17.42 9.14 -25.45
CA ASP A 512 -16.15 8.50 -25.82
C ASP A 512 -15.07 9.53 -26.15
N TYR A 513 -15.44 10.65 -26.80
CA TYR A 513 -14.53 11.76 -27.06
C TYR A 513 -14.03 12.40 -25.76
N ASN A 514 -14.92 12.79 -24.85
CA ASN A 514 -14.56 13.40 -23.58
C ASN A 514 -13.69 12.46 -22.73
N ARG A 515 -14.01 11.16 -22.69
CA ARG A 515 -13.19 10.14 -21.99
C ARG A 515 -11.80 9.98 -22.62
N SER A 516 -11.70 10.08 -23.97
CA SER A 516 -10.41 10.01 -24.64
C SER A 516 -9.52 11.21 -24.33
N VAL A 517 -10.10 12.40 -24.18
CA VAL A 517 -9.40 13.62 -23.73
C VAL A 517 -8.88 13.45 -22.30
N ILE A 518 -9.73 13.02 -21.39
CA ILE A 518 -9.35 12.75 -19.99
C ILE A 518 -8.24 11.71 -19.90
N ASN A 519 -8.33 10.64 -20.69
CA ASN A 519 -7.29 9.62 -20.75
C ASN A 519 -5.97 10.16 -21.30
N PHE A 520 -6.02 11.00 -22.34
CA PHE A 520 -4.83 11.63 -22.91
C PHE A 520 -4.13 12.58 -21.94
N GLU A 521 -4.89 13.32 -21.12
CA GLU A 521 -4.32 14.17 -20.07
C GLU A 521 -3.70 13.33 -18.94
N SER A 522 -4.41 12.33 -18.44
CA SER A 522 -3.96 11.53 -17.29
C SER A 522 -2.78 10.63 -17.60
N ILE A 523 -2.69 10.07 -18.84
CA ILE A 523 -1.61 9.17 -19.24
C ILE A 523 -0.23 9.85 -19.27
N GLN A 524 -0.19 11.17 -19.32
CA GLN A 524 1.05 11.96 -19.23
C GLN A 524 1.59 12.06 -17.81
N ILE A 525 0.77 11.76 -16.79
CA ILE A 525 1.13 11.92 -15.36
C ILE A 525 1.23 10.57 -14.67
N ALA A 526 0.31 9.66 -14.98
CA ALA A 526 0.25 8.33 -14.38
C ALA A 526 -0.09 7.27 -15.45
N PRO A 527 0.23 5.99 -15.22
CA PRO A 527 -0.25 4.93 -16.08
C PRO A 527 -1.79 4.96 -16.12
N SER A 528 -2.37 4.75 -17.29
CA SER A 528 -3.83 4.58 -17.37
C SER A 528 -4.22 3.43 -16.46
N GLY A 529 -5.13 3.65 -15.53
CA GLY A 529 -5.65 2.60 -14.66
C GLY A 529 -6.26 1.51 -15.55
N GLY A 530 -5.46 0.52 -15.89
CA GLY A 530 -5.90 -0.65 -16.60
C GLY A 530 -6.95 -1.33 -15.74
N GLY A 531 -8.16 -1.45 -16.25
CA GLY A 531 -9.19 -2.27 -15.64
C GLY A 531 -8.57 -3.61 -15.25
N GLY A 532 -8.76 -4.01 -13.99
CA GLY A 532 -8.13 -5.18 -13.40
C GLY A 532 -8.25 -6.41 -14.31
N ARG A 533 -7.13 -7.13 -14.36
CA ARG A 533 -7.13 -8.53 -14.75
C ARG A 533 -7.70 -9.37 -13.63
#